data_bb9b3762872ca5dfa66bc0bbffc80695
#
_entry.id   bb9b3762872ca5dfa66bc0bbffc80695
#
_cell.length_a   1.000
_cell.length_b   1.000
_cell.length_c   1.000
_cell.angle_alpha   90.00
_cell.angle_beta   90.00
_cell.angle_gamma   90.00
#
_symmetry.space_group_name_H-M   'P 1'
#
loop_
_entity.id
_entity.type
_entity.pdbx_description
1 polymer ?
#
loop_
_entity_poly.entity_id
_entity_poly.type
_entity_poly.pdbx_seq_one_letter_code
_entity_poly.pdbx_strand_id
1 'polypeptide(L)'
;MSHATPIVFVVDDDLSVRESLELMISSAGWQPETFASAREFLSHPPVLAPSCLILDVNLPDLNGLDLQKRVAGDRIDMPIIFITGYGDVPMTVRAMKAGAVEFLMKPFSDDALLNAIRHAIERSNAVLGQEAEIQSLRNQYASLSRREQEVMALVVTGLLNKQVGFELGISVITVKAQRQGHAKNEGRLPCRSGDNGNETSPCTSLVSWGAARTKPK
;
A
#
# COMPACT_ATOMS: atom_id res chain seq x y z
N MET A 1 -5.49 -10.50 13.57
CA MET A 1 -6.03 -9.53 12.60
C MET A 1 -6.87 -10.31 11.61
N SER A 2 -8.17 -10.03 11.50
CA SER A 2 -9.05 -10.67 10.52
C SER A 2 -8.61 -10.16 9.14
N HIS A 3 -7.95 -11.00 8.36
CA HIS A 3 -7.62 -10.67 6.98
C HIS A 3 -8.91 -10.64 6.19
N ALA A 4 -9.29 -9.48 5.67
CA ALA A 4 -10.39 -9.37 4.73
C ALA A 4 -10.11 -10.26 3.52
N THR A 5 -11.10 -11.01 3.05
CA THR A 5 -10.96 -11.86 1.86
C THR A 5 -10.62 -10.95 0.67
N PRO A 6 -9.55 -11.24 -0.09
CA PRO A 6 -9.20 -10.45 -1.26
C PRO A 6 -10.30 -10.45 -2.31
N ILE A 7 -10.52 -9.30 -2.95
CA ILE A 7 -11.54 -9.09 -3.97
C ILE A 7 -10.89 -9.04 -5.35
N VAL A 8 -11.43 -9.79 -6.29
CA VAL A 8 -11.00 -9.77 -7.70
C VAL A 8 -12.12 -9.20 -8.54
N PHE A 9 -11.93 -7.99 -9.01
CA PHE A 9 -12.85 -7.34 -9.93
C PHE A 9 -12.61 -7.84 -11.34
N VAL A 10 -13.69 -8.09 -12.07
CA VAL A 10 -13.65 -8.53 -13.48
C VAL A 10 -14.50 -7.58 -14.31
N VAL A 11 -13.92 -6.97 -15.33
CA VAL A 11 -14.64 -6.13 -16.29
C VAL A 11 -14.46 -6.72 -17.68
N ASP A 12 -15.52 -7.30 -18.22
CA ASP A 12 -15.58 -7.94 -19.53
C ASP A 12 -17.03 -7.85 -20.03
N ASP A 13 -17.27 -7.54 -21.29
CA ASP A 13 -18.64 -7.46 -21.84
C ASP A 13 -19.24 -8.82 -22.17
N ASP A 14 -18.42 -9.85 -22.34
CA ASP A 14 -18.88 -11.23 -22.59
C ASP A 14 -19.33 -11.91 -21.29
N LEU A 15 -20.61 -12.24 -21.18
CA LEU A 15 -21.18 -12.92 -20.03
C LEU A 15 -20.51 -14.27 -19.75
N SER A 16 -20.22 -15.05 -20.80
CA SER A 16 -19.63 -16.39 -20.66
C SER A 16 -18.23 -16.33 -20.06
N VAL A 17 -17.46 -15.30 -20.44
CA VAL A 17 -16.13 -15.03 -19.88
C VAL A 17 -16.26 -14.65 -18.41
N ARG A 18 -17.18 -13.74 -18.05
CA ARG A 18 -17.40 -13.35 -16.65
C ARG A 18 -17.78 -14.53 -15.76
N GLU A 19 -18.75 -15.37 -16.20
CA GLU A 19 -19.19 -16.55 -15.45
C GLU A 19 -18.07 -17.57 -15.25
N SER A 20 -17.25 -17.81 -16.29
CA SER A 20 -16.10 -18.71 -16.22
C SER A 20 -15.04 -18.19 -15.23
N LEU A 21 -14.71 -16.90 -15.28
CA LEU A 21 -13.77 -16.27 -14.37
C LEU A 21 -14.28 -16.24 -12.93
N GLU A 22 -15.59 -15.98 -12.73
CA GLU A 22 -16.21 -15.98 -11.40
C GLU A 22 -16.08 -17.36 -10.72
N LEU A 23 -16.36 -18.44 -11.45
CA LEU A 23 -16.20 -19.80 -10.94
C LEU A 23 -14.74 -20.11 -10.59
N MET A 24 -13.80 -19.75 -11.48
CA MET A 24 -12.37 -19.99 -11.28
C MET A 24 -11.83 -19.23 -10.06
N ILE A 25 -12.15 -17.93 -9.94
CA ILE A 25 -11.71 -17.06 -8.85
C ILE A 25 -12.28 -17.54 -7.52
N SER A 26 -13.59 -17.88 -7.49
CA SER A 26 -14.24 -18.42 -6.30
C SER A 26 -13.62 -19.74 -5.85
N SER A 27 -13.30 -20.65 -6.78
CA SER A 27 -12.68 -21.94 -6.49
C SER A 27 -11.25 -21.78 -5.91
N ALA A 28 -10.57 -20.69 -6.24
CA ALA A 28 -9.26 -20.36 -5.70
C ALA A 28 -9.31 -19.66 -4.32
N GLY A 29 -10.52 -19.40 -3.79
CA GLY A 29 -10.73 -18.82 -2.46
C GLY A 29 -10.71 -17.30 -2.42
N TRP A 30 -10.81 -16.61 -3.55
CA TRP A 30 -10.99 -15.17 -3.63
C TRP A 30 -12.46 -14.80 -3.86
N GLN A 31 -12.81 -13.54 -3.58
CA GLN A 31 -14.16 -13.03 -3.82
C GLN A 31 -14.21 -12.35 -5.20
N PRO A 32 -14.92 -12.90 -6.21
CA PRO A 32 -15.11 -12.23 -7.48
C PRO A 32 -16.22 -11.20 -7.40
N GLU A 33 -16.03 -10.07 -8.11
CA GLU A 33 -17.08 -9.09 -8.42
C GLU A 33 -17.00 -8.74 -9.90
N THR A 34 -18.08 -9.01 -10.65
CA THR A 34 -18.06 -8.92 -12.12
C THR A 34 -18.91 -7.76 -12.63
N PHE A 35 -18.46 -7.10 -13.68
CA PHE A 35 -19.07 -5.94 -14.30
C PHE A 35 -19.11 -6.10 -15.83
N ALA A 36 -20.20 -5.71 -16.44
CA ALA A 36 -20.36 -5.80 -17.89
C ALA A 36 -19.76 -4.60 -18.65
N SER A 37 -19.36 -3.54 -17.95
CA SER A 37 -18.82 -2.33 -18.57
C SER A 37 -17.89 -1.57 -17.65
N ALA A 38 -17.02 -0.74 -18.24
CA ALA A 38 -16.16 0.17 -17.49
C ALA A 38 -16.95 1.17 -16.66
N ARG A 39 -18.09 1.64 -17.16
CA ARG A 39 -18.98 2.59 -16.46
C ARG A 39 -19.56 1.97 -15.19
N GLU A 40 -20.01 0.74 -15.26
CA GLU A 40 -20.56 0.01 -14.12
C GLU A 40 -19.49 -0.12 -13.01
N PHE A 41 -18.29 -0.56 -13.38
CA PHE A 41 -17.16 -0.66 -12.46
C PHE A 41 -16.78 0.69 -11.83
N LEU A 42 -16.73 1.78 -12.62
CA LEU A 42 -16.40 3.11 -12.09
C LEU A 42 -17.45 3.66 -11.12
N SER A 43 -18.71 3.19 -11.23
CA SER A 43 -19.78 3.56 -10.30
C SER A 43 -19.71 2.79 -8.98
N HIS A 44 -18.94 1.71 -8.93
CA HIS A 44 -18.73 0.94 -7.71
C HIS A 44 -17.81 1.68 -6.73
N PRO A 45 -18.17 1.80 -5.46
CA PRO A 45 -17.36 2.52 -4.48
C PRO A 45 -15.99 1.85 -4.28
N PRO A 46 -14.93 2.63 -3.97
CA PRO A 46 -13.63 2.06 -3.61
C PRO A 46 -13.72 1.15 -2.37
N VAL A 47 -12.99 0.05 -2.38
CA VAL A 47 -12.94 -0.88 -1.25
C VAL A 47 -11.58 -0.80 -0.54
N LEU A 48 -11.60 -0.96 0.79
CA LEU A 48 -10.40 -0.99 1.64
C LEU A 48 -9.96 -2.44 1.92
N ALA A 49 -10.01 -3.29 0.89
CA ALA A 49 -9.55 -4.66 0.96
C ALA A 49 -8.49 -4.91 -0.13
N PRO A 50 -7.59 -5.89 0.08
CA PRO A 50 -6.68 -6.30 -0.99
C PRO A 50 -7.47 -6.66 -2.24
N SER A 51 -7.14 -6.04 -3.36
CA SER A 51 -7.92 -6.22 -4.58
C SER A 51 -7.07 -6.12 -5.84
N CYS A 52 -7.56 -6.69 -6.93
CA CYS A 52 -7.03 -6.48 -8.26
C CYS A 52 -8.16 -6.40 -9.28
N LEU A 53 -7.85 -5.89 -10.46
CA LEU A 53 -8.76 -5.74 -11.58
C LEU A 53 -8.31 -6.61 -12.75
N ILE A 54 -9.15 -7.53 -13.19
CA ILE A 54 -9.05 -8.20 -14.48
C ILE A 54 -9.87 -7.40 -15.48
N LEU A 55 -9.26 -6.98 -16.56
CA LEU A 55 -9.84 -6.00 -17.47
C LEU A 55 -9.69 -6.43 -18.92
N ASP A 56 -10.82 -6.58 -19.63
CA ASP A 56 -10.75 -6.68 -21.08
C ASP A 56 -10.36 -5.32 -21.67
N VAL A 57 -9.47 -5.39 -22.67
CA VAL A 57 -9.05 -4.19 -23.40
C VAL A 57 -10.19 -3.64 -24.27
N ASN A 58 -11.00 -4.52 -24.86
CA ASN A 58 -12.01 -4.17 -25.86
C ASN A 58 -13.42 -4.09 -25.23
N LEU A 59 -13.65 -3.11 -24.38
CA LEU A 59 -14.99 -2.85 -23.87
C LEU A 59 -15.77 -1.92 -24.81
N PRO A 60 -17.10 -2.07 -24.87
CA PRO A 60 -17.93 -1.30 -25.82
C PRO A 60 -18.05 0.18 -25.45
N ASP A 61 -17.92 0.54 -24.17
CA ASP A 61 -18.16 1.88 -23.64
C ASP A 61 -16.86 2.69 -23.41
N LEU A 62 -15.76 2.03 -23.11
CA LEU A 62 -14.47 2.66 -22.84
C LEU A 62 -13.33 1.67 -23.09
N ASN A 63 -12.30 2.08 -23.82
CA ASN A 63 -11.11 1.25 -23.98
C ASN A 63 -10.44 0.96 -22.63
N GLY A 64 -10.04 -0.31 -22.38
CA GLY A 64 -9.43 -0.72 -21.12
C GLY A 64 -8.18 0.06 -20.73
N LEU A 65 -7.37 0.51 -21.70
CA LEU A 65 -6.20 1.37 -21.42
C LEU A 65 -6.59 2.77 -20.91
N ASP A 66 -7.75 3.28 -21.31
CA ASP A 66 -8.25 4.56 -20.81
C ASP A 66 -8.91 4.37 -19.43
N LEU A 67 -9.54 3.22 -19.20
CA LEU A 67 -10.00 2.86 -17.85
C LEU A 67 -8.82 2.75 -16.87
N GLN A 68 -7.70 2.13 -17.27
CA GLN A 68 -6.49 2.06 -16.46
C GLN A 68 -6.03 3.44 -15.97
N LYS A 69 -6.02 4.45 -16.83
CA LYS A 69 -5.62 5.82 -16.48
C LYS A 69 -6.57 6.45 -15.44
N ARG A 70 -7.88 6.18 -15.54
CA ARG A 70 -8.87 6.67 -14.58
C ARG A 70 -8.73 5.98 -13.23
N VAL A 71 -8.59 4.66 -13.24
CA VAL A 71 -8.38 3.87 -12.02
C VAL A 71 -7.13 4.30 -11.27
N ALA A 72 -6.02 4.58 -11.98
CA ALA A 72 -4.79 5.07 -11.38
C ALA A 72 -4.93 6.44 -10.69
N GLY A 73 -5.91 7.27 -11.09
CA GLY A 73 -6.19 8.56 -10.45
C GLY A 73 -7.10 8.45 -9.21
N ASP A 74 -8.05 7.53 -9.24
CA ASP A 74 -9.15 7.48 -8.27
C ASP A 74 -9.00 6.35 -7.23
N ARG A 75 -8.26 5.31 -7.55
CA ARG A 75 -8.09 4.12 -6.70
C ARG A 75 -6.61 3.86 -6.46
N ILE A 76 -6.20 4.05 -5.23
CA ILE A 76 -4.80 3.90 -4.82
C ILE A 76 -4.31 2.50 -5.19
N ASP A 77 -3.38 2.47 -6.15
CA ASP A 77 -2.61 1.29 -6.57
C ASP A 77 -3.42 -0.02 -6.71
N MET A 78 -4.59 0.03 -7.37
CA MET A 78 -5.29 -1.19 -7.77
C MET A 78 -4.51 -1.88 -8.90
N PRO A 79 -3.89 -3.04 -8.68
CA PRO A 79 -3.16 -3.74 -9.70
C PRO A 79 -4.09 -4.21 -10.82
N ILE A 80 -3.70 -4.03 -12.07
CA ILE A 80 -4.51 -4.35 -13.24
C ILE A 80 -3.85 -5.48 -14.03
N ILE A 81 -4.65 -6.49 -14.36
CA ILE A 81 -4.32 -7.60 -15.25
C ILE A 81 -5.17 -7.44 -16.49
N PHE A 82 -4.56 -7.23 -17.65
CA PHE A 82 -5.30 -7.18 -18.90
C PHE A 82 -5.53 -8.57 -19.47
N ILE A 83 -6.73 -8.77 -20.00
CA ILE A 83 -7.08 -9.92 -20.83
C ILE A 83 -7.62 -9.43 -22.17
N THR A 84 -7.32 -10.08 -23.28
CA THR A 84 -7.86 -9.69 -24.58
C THR A 84 -7.75 -10.79 -25.61
N GLY A 85 -8.73 -10.88 -26.50
CA GLY A 85 -8.68 -11.74 -27.70
C GLY A 85 -7.86 -11.13 -28.85
N TYR A 86 -7.62 -9.80 -28.81
CA TYR A 86 -6.93 -9.05 -29.86
C TYR A 86 -5.90 -8.14 -29.22
N GLY A 87 -4.69 -8.66 -29.02
CA GLY A 87 -3.57 -7.88 -28.52
C GLY A 87 -2.45 -7.77 -29.52
N ASP A 88 -1.87 -6.59 -29.66
CA ASP A 88 -0.63 -6.37 -30.38
C ASP A 88 0.52 -5.99 -29.44
N VAL A 89 1.76 -6.12 -29.91
CA VAL A 89 2.94 -5.77 -29.11
C VAL A 89 2.93 -4.30 -28.66
N PRO A 90 2.59 -3.31 -29.50
CA PRO A 90 2.47 -1.92 -29.06
C PRO A 90 1.45 -1.69 -27.93
N MET A 91 0.33 -2.39 -27.95
CA MET A 91 -0.71 -2.31 -26.93
C MET A 91 -0.22 -2.90 -25.61
N THR A 92 0.36 -4.09 -25.66
CA THR A 92 0.97 -4.74 -24.46
C THR A 92 2.01 -3.84 -23.82
N VAL A 93 2.93 -3.28 -24.62
CA VAL A 93 3.97 -2.37 -24.13
C VAL A 93 3.36 -1.12 -23.48
N ARG A 94 2.29 -0.55 -24.04
CA ARG A 94 1.60 0.61 -23.44
C ARG A 94 0.96 0.26 -22.11
N ALA A 95 0.26 -0.88 -22.03
CA ALA A 95 -0.38 -1.36 -20.80
C ALA A 95 0.67 -1.55 -19.68
N MET A 96 1.76 -2.24 -19.98
CA MET A 96 2.82 -2.52 -19.01
C MET A 96 3.54 -1.24 -18.57
N LYS A 97 3.86 -0.32 -19.49
CA LYS A 97 4.44 0.99 -19.15
C LYS A 97 3.51 1.86 -18.28
N ALA A 98 2.20 1.69 -18.43
CA ALA A 98 1.20 2.37 -17.61
C ALA A 98 0.97 1.68 -16.24
N GLY A 99 1.76 0.65 -15.88
CA GLY A 99 1.76 0.01 -14.58
C GLY A 99 0.87 -1.23 -14.44
N ALA A 100 0.41 -1.82 -15.57
CA ALA A 100 -0.26 -3.13 -15.52
C ALA A 100 0.68 -4.19 -14.90
N VAL A 101 0.09 -5.12 -14.14
CA VAL A 101 0.83 -6.23 -13.54
C VAL A 101 1.10 -7.31 -14.57
N GLU A 102 0.11 -7.60 -15.42
CA GLU A 102 0.21 -8.65 -16.41
C GLU A 102 -0.70 -8.34 -17.62
N PHE A 103 -0.38 -8.96 -18.74
CA PHE A 103 -1.16 -8.88 -19.97
C PHE A 103 -1.30 -10.28 -20.59
N LEU A 104 -2.50 -10.83 -20.61
CA LEU A 104 -2.80 -12.19 -21.05
C LEU A 104 -3.64 -12.17 -22.34
N MET A 105 -3.21 -12.92 -23.33
CA MET A 105 -3.98 -13.12 -24.57
C MET A 105 -4.92 -14.32 -24.42
N LYS A 106 -6.19 -14.13 -24.77
CA LYS A 106 -7.18 -15.21 -24.87
C LYS A 106 -6.88 -16.09 -26.11
N PRO A 107 -6.81 -17.43 -26.02
CA PRO A 107 -7.02 -18.24 -24.80
C PRO A 107 -5.75 -18.29 -23.93
N PHE A 108 -5.89 -18.13 -22.63
CA PHE A 108 -4.84 -18.28 -21.63
C PHE A 108 -5.11 -19.51 -20.75
N SER A 109 -4.09 -20.00 -20.06
CA SER A 109 -4.27 -21.08 -19.07
C SER A 109 -4.75 -20.55 -17.73
N ASP A 110 -5.53 -21.36 -17.02
CA ASP A 110 -6.01 -21.05 -15.67
C ASP A 110 -4.86 -20.74 -14.73
N ASP A 111 -3.77 -21.52 -14.78
CA ASP A 111 -2.59 -21.31 -13.97
C ASP A 111 -1.92 -19.94 -14.22
N ALA A 112 -1.88 -19.49 -15.48
CA ALA A 112 -1.30 -18.19 -15.81
C ALA A 112 -2.11 -17.05 -15.17
N LEU A 113 -3.44 -17.11 -15.27
CA LEU A 113 -4.31 -16.11 -14.67
C LEU A 113 -4.27 -16.15 -13.14
N LEU A 114 -4.36 -17.34 -12.53
CA LEU A 114 -4.31 -17.48 -11.07
C LEU A 114 -2.97 -17.00 -10.48
N ASN A 115 -1.86 -17.22 -11.19
CA ASN A 115 -0.56 -16.68 -10.79
C ASN A 115 -0.51 -15.15 -10.88
N ALA A 116 -1.05 -14.57 -11.96
CA ALA A 116 -1.15 -13.13 -12.12
C ALA A 116 -2.00 -12.48 -11.01
N ILE A 117 -3.16 -13.09 -10.69
CA ILE A 117 -4.03 -12.64 -9.58
C ILE A 117 -3.27 -12.69 -8.25
N ARG A 118 -2.55 -13.79 -7.96
CA ARG A 118 -1.79 -13.92 -6.71
C ARG A 118 -0.78 -12.79 -6.55
N HIS A 119 0.05 -12.54 -7.56
CA HIS A 119 1.03 -11.45 -7.55
C HIS A 119 0.36 -10.08 -7.42
N ALA A 120 -0.79 -9.87 -8.08
CA ALA A 120 -1.54 -8.63 -7.97
C ALA A 120 -2.08 -8.42 -6.54
N ILE A 121 -2.66 -9.44 -5.93
CA ILE A 121 -3.17 -9.37 -4.55
C ILE A 121 -2.03 -9.15 -3.55
N GLU A 122 -0.88 -9.82 -3.71
CA GLU A 122 0.31 -9.59 -2.87
C GLU A 122 0.79 -8.14 -2.95
N ARG A 123 0.83 -7.57 -4.16
CA ARG A 123 1.17 -6.15 -4.37
C ARG A 123 0.17 -5.22 -3.69
N SER A 124 -1.13 -5.46 -3.86
CA SER A 124 -2.20 -4.68 -3.20
C SER A 124 -2.09 -4.74 -1.68
N ASN A 125 -1.84 -5.92 -1.11
CA ASN A 125 -1.62 -6.10 0.33
C ASN A 125 -0.43 -5.27 0.84
N ALA A 126 0.68 -5.27 0.11
CA ALA A 126 1.88 -4.53 0.51
C ALA A 126 1.62 -3.01 0.55
N VAL A 127 0.91 -2.49 -0.45
CA VAL A 127 0.55 -1.05 -0.52
C VAL A 127 -0.39 -0.67 0.62
N LEU A 128 -1.46 -1.45 0.84
CA LEU A 128 -2.41 -1.20 1.95
C LEU A 128 -1.72 -1.26 3.31
N GLY A 129 -0.77 -2.18 3.48
CA GLY A 129 0.04 -2.27 4.70
C GLY A 129 0.89 -1.02 4.94
N GLN A 130 1.56 -0.52 3.91
CA GLN A 130 2.35 0.71 3.98
C GLN A 130 1.49 1.94 4.29
N GLU A 131 0.32 2.05 3.66
CA GLU A 131 -0.61 3.16 3.94
C GLU A 131 -1.15 3.12 5.37
N ALA A 132 -1.51 1.94 5.86
CA ALA A 132 -1.96 1.76 7.24
C ALA A 132 -0.86 2.16 8.24
N GLU A 133 0.41 1.82 7.96
CA GLU A 133 1.55 2.23 8.77
C GLU A 133 1.75 3.76 8.75
N ILE A 134 1.74 4.37 7.57
CA ILE A 134 1.84 5.83 7.42
C ILE A 134 0.69 6.52 8.14
N GLN A 135 -0.53 6.02 8.02
CA GLN A 135 -1.69 6.59 8.70
C GLN A 135 -1.58 6.45 10.22
N SER A 136 -1.08 5.31 10.71
CA SER A 136 -0.79 5.12 12.12
C SER A 136 0.23 6.15 12.64
N LEU A 137 1.33 6.35 11.92
CA LEU A 137 2.34 7.36 12.26
C LEU A 137 1.78 8.78 12.24
N ARG A 138 0.93 9.11 11.26
CA ARG A 138 0.25 10.42 11.19
C ARG A 138 -0.68 10.62 12.40
N ASN A 139 -1.44 9.60 12.78
CA ASN A 139 -2.34 9.66 13.93
C ASN A 139 -1.54 9.81 15.24
N GLN A 140 -0.42 9.10 15.39
CA GLN A 140 0.49 9.26 16.52
C GLN A 140 1.04 10.69 16.57
N TYR A 141 1.53 11.23 15.45
CA TYR A 141 2.01 12.61 15.39
C TYR A 141 0.91 13.64 15.71
N ALA A 142 -0.30 13.44 15.21
CA ALA A 142 -1.45 14.31 15.47
C ALA A 142 -1.90 14.27 16.96
N SER A 143 -1.65 13.15 17.66
CA SER A 143 -1.98 13.00 19.08
C SER A 143 -1.00 13.74 20.00
N LEU A 144 0.14 14.21 19.45
CA LEU A 144 1.12 14.98 20.21
C LEU A 144 0.59 16.36 20.56
N SER A 145 0.91 16.83 21.77
CA SER A 145 0.72 18.23 22.11
C SER A 145 1.57 19.12 21.18
N ARG A 146 1.14 20.37 20.98
CA ARG A 146 1.90 21.34 20.18
C ARG A 146 3.38 21.43 20.60
N ARG A 147 3.63 21.35 21.91
CA ARG A 147 5.01 21.43 22.45
C ARG A 147 5.84 20.20 22.12
N GLU A 148 5.25 19.01 22.13
CA GLU A 148 5.92 17.78 21.73
C GLU A 148 6.22 17.77 20.24
N GLN A 149 5.30 18.29 19.40
CA GLN A 149 5.53 18.46 17.98
C GLN A 149 6.70 19.39 17.67
N GLU A 150 6.81 20.53 18.40
CA GLU A 150 7.92 21.48 18.28
C GLU A 150 9.27 20.81 18.67
N VAL A 151 9.29 20.05 19.74
CA VAL A 151 10.48 19.29 20.17
C VAL A 151 10.84 18.24 19.10
N MET A 152 9.86 17.48 18.61
CA MET A 152 10.09 16.45 17.61
C MET A 152 10.62 17.02 16.30
N ALA A 153 10.07 18.13 15.82
CA ALA A 153 10.53 18.81 14.62
C ALA A 153 12.03 19.18 14.71
N LEU A 154 12.49 19.71 15.85
CA LEU A 154 13.89 20.06 16.05
C LEU A 154 14.81 18.84 16.24
N VAL A 155 14.30 17.77 16.86
CA VAL A 155 15.06 16.52 17.02
C VAL A 155 15.31 15.83 15.67
N VAL A 156 14.32 15.82 14.78
CA VAL A 156 14.44 15.23 13.44
C VAL A 156 15.48 15.96 12.57
N THR A 157 15.71 17.26 12.80
CA THR A 157 16.80 18.01 12.14
C THR A 157 18.20 17.68 12.67
N GLY A 158 18.30 16.80 13.68
CA GLY A 158 19.57 16.36 14.24
C GLY A 158 20.09 17.20 15.40
N LEU A 159 19.29 18.14 15.91
CA LEU A 159 19.70 18.97 17.04
C LEU A 159 19.83 18.14 18.34
N LEU A 160 20.89 18.43 19.10
CA LEU A 160 21.08 17.84 20.43
C LEU A 160 20.05 18.40 21.44
N ASN A 161 19.70 17.63 22.44
CA ASN A 161 18.74 18.06 23.48
C ASN A 161 19.05 19.42 24.08
N LYS A 162 20.34 19.77 24.21
CA LYS A 162 20.78 21.07 24.72
C LYS A 162 20.43 22.22 23.76
N GLN A 163 20.59 21.98 22.46
CA GLN A 163 20.26 22.94 21.41
C GLN A 163 18.75 23.12 21.28
N VAL A 164 17.98 21.99 21.30
CA VAL A 164 16.52 22.02 21.34
C VAL A 164 16.01 22.80 22.53
N GLY A 165 16.58 22.57 23.72
CA GLY A 165 16.23 23.32 24.92
C GLY A 165 16.49 24.82 24.81
N PHE A 166 17.60 25.22 24.19
CA PHE A 166 17.92 26.59 23.92
C PHE A 166 16.94 27.25 22.96
N GLU A 167 16.69 26.62 21.80
CA GLU A 167 15.73 27.12 20.79
C GLU A 167 14.30 27.28 21.30
N LEU A 168 13.86 26.36 22.15
CA LEU A 168 12.52 26.35 22.68
C LEU A 168 12.36 27.04 24.04
N GLY A 169 13.45 27.54 24.62
CA GLY A 169 13.44 28.19 25.94
C GLY A 169 13.04 27.26 27.10
N ILE A 170 13.37 25.95 27.03
CA ILE A 170 13.04 24.94 28.03
C ILE A 170 14.28 24.21 28.53
N SER A 171 14.17 23.56 29.70
CA SER A 171 15.28 22.80 30.25
C SER A 171 15.56 21.53 29.44
N VAL A 172 16.82 21.09 29.43
CA VAL A 172 17.23 19.82 28.82
C VAL A 172 16.47 18.63 29.42
N ILE A 173 16.10 18.72 30.70
CA ILE A 173 15.30 17.71 31.41
C ILE A 173 13.90 17.64 30.79
N THR A 174 13.29 18.81 30.53
CA THR A 174 11.97 18.89 29.87
C THR A 174 12.00 18.31 28.46
N VAL A 175 13.05 18.62 27.67
CA VAL A 175 13.23 18.01 26.35
C VAL A 175 13.32 16.48 26.44
N LYS A 176 14.09 15.95 27.40
CA LYS A 176 14.21 14.51 27.61
C LYS A 176 12.87 13.89 28.02
N ALA A 177 12.11 14.51 28.93
CA ALA A 177 10.81 14.04 29.37
C ALA A 177 9.80 13.98 28.21
N GLN A 178 9.77 15.01 27.37
CA GLN A 178 8.91 15.05 26.19
C GLN A 178 9.31 14.01 25.14
N ARG A 179 10.59 13.71 24.95
CA ARG A 179 11.04 12.59 24.10
C ARG A 179 10.70 11.21 24.67
N GLN A 180 10.71 11.04 25.99
CA GLN A 180 10.40 9.77 26.64
C GLN A 180 8.88 9.51 26.75
N GLY A 181 8.06 10.56 26.76
CA GLY A 181 6.61 10.46 26.69
C GLY A 181 6.14 9.69 25.46
N HIS A 182 6.90 9.74 24.36
CA HIS A 182 6.65 8.96 23.14
C HIS A 182 6.91 7.47 23.27
N ALA A 183 7.97 7.08 24.00
CA ALA A 183 8.33 5.68 24.17
C ALA A 183 7.32 4.90 25.03
N LYS A 184 6.45 5.58 25.77
CA LYS A 184 5.44 4.94 26.62
C LYS A 184 4.13 4.63 25.89
N ASN A 185 3.89 5.23 24.72
CA ASN A 185 2.69 4.98 23.91
C ASN A 185 2.90 3.88 22.85
N GLU A 186 4.14 3.48 22.60
CA GLU A 186 4.42 2.24 21.87
C GLU A 186 4.20 1.07 22.81
N GLY A 187 3.15 0.27 22.51
CA GLY A 187 2.70 -0.85 23.32
C GLY A 187 3.86 -1.71 23.82
N ARG A 188 3.89 -1.91 25.14
CA ARG A 188 4.77 -2.80 25.88
C ARG A 188 5.08 -4.09 25.12
N LEU A 189 6.27 -4.16 24.53
CA LEU A 189 6.96 -5.44 24.42
C LEU A 189 7.55 -5.75 25.79
N PRO A 190 7.27 -6.91 26.39
CA PRO A 190 7.83 -7.28 27.68
C PRO A 190 9.33 -7.53 27.52
N CYS A 191 10.16 -6.60 27.96
CA CYS A 191 11.55 -6.91 28.23
C CYS A 191 11.57 -7.91 29.38
N ARG A 192 11.97 -9.16 29.12
CA ARG A 192 12.31 -10.15 30.13
C ARG A 192 13.42 -9.57 31.00
N SER A 193 13.12 -9.40 32.27
CA SER A 193 14.09 -9.17 33.33
C SER A 193 14.98 -10.40 33.45
N GLY A 194 16.24 -10.24 33.07
CA GLY A 194 17.33 -11.15 33.43
C GLY A 194 18.34 -10.38 34.26
N ASP A 195 18.50 -10.76 35.51
CA ASP A 195 19.47 -10.23 36.46
C ASP A 195 20.89 -10.27 35.93
N ASN A 196 21.60 -9.25 36.21
CA ASN A 196 22.97 -9.05 36.66
C ASN A 196 23.73 -7.94 35.90
N GLY A 197 24.06 -6.93 36.65
CA GLY A 197 25.35 -6.23 36.74
C GLY A 197 25.99 -5.64 35.50
N ASN A 198 25.96 -4.30 35.48
CA ASN A 198 27.02 -3.44 34.93
C ASN A 198 27.28 -3.56 33.43
N GLU A 199 26.72 -2.64 32.69
CA GLU A 199 27.37 -1.89 31.62
C GLU A 199 26.33 -1.11 30.80
N THR A 200 26.55 0.18 30.72
CA THR A 200 25.81 1.13 29.91
C THR A 200 25.99 0.84 28.43
N SER A 201 24.99 0.27 27.76
CA SER A 201 24.91 0.28 26.30
C SER A 201 23.57 0.88 25.87
N PRO A 202 23.57 1.89 25.00
CA PRO A 202 22.33 2.48 24.51
C PRO A 202 21.66 1.51 23.56
N CYS A 203 20.39 1.18 23.82
CA CYS A 203 19.55 0.41 22.93
C CYS A 203 19.34 1.21 21.63
N THR A 204 20.15 0.88 20.62
CA THR A 204 20.06 1.44 19.28
C THR A 204 19.11 0.56 18.47
N SER A 205 17.83 0.88 18.48
CA SER A 205 16.91 0.45 17.45
C SER A 205 16.06 1.64 17.01
N LEU A 206 16.70 2.61 16.39
CA LEU A 206 16.03 3.61 15.59
C LEU A 206 16.02 3.13 14.15
N VAL A 207 14.83 2.83 13.70
CA VAL A 207 14.36 2.71 12.34
C VAL A 207 15.29 3.43 11.35
N SER A 208 15.81 2.67 10.39
CA SER A 208 16.55 3.17 9.24
C SER A 208 15.60 3.97 8.33
N TRP A 209 15.50 5.25 8.54
CA TRP A 209 14.98 6.17 7.54
C TRP A 209 16.04 6.32 6.45
N GLY A 210 15.71 5.78 5.27
CA GLY A 210 16.54 5.81 4.09
C GLY A 210 16.96 7.22 3.71
N ALA A 211 18.22 7.53 3.97
CA ALA A 211 18.87 8.71 3.44
C ALA A 211 19.22 8.48 1.98
N ALA A 212 18.35 8.92 1.07
CA ALA A 212 18.73 9.18 -0.31
C ALA A 212 19.71 10.36 -0.32
N ARG A 213 21.02 10.08 -0.29
CA ARG A 213 22.07 11.06 -0.58
C ARG A 213 22.15 11.28 -2.08
N THR A 214 21.58 12.38 -2.55
CA THR A 214 22.01 12.98 -3.82
C THR A 214 23.33 13.68 -3.58
N LYS A 215 24.40 13.23 -4.23
CA LYS A 215 25.66 13.97 -4.34
C LYS A 215 25.50 15.08 -5.39
N PRO A 216 25.91 16.32 -5.11
CA PRO A 216 26.13 17.31 -6.16
C PRO A 216 27.51 17.08 -6.81
N LYS A 217 27.53 17.27 -8.12
CA LYS A 217 28.76 17.55 -8.87
C LYS A 217 29.16 19.00 -8.66
#